data_28c0f2397473847c180171c8044fbe12
#
_entry.id   28c0f2397473847c180171c8044fbe12
#
_cell.length_a   1.000
_cell.length_b   1.000
_cell.length_c   1.000
_cell.angle_alpha   90.00
_cell.angle_beta   90.00
_cell.angle_gamma   90.00
#
_symmetry.space_group_name_H-M   'P 1'
#
loop_
_entity.id
_entity.type
_entity.pdbx_description
1 polymer ?
#
loop_
_entity_poly.entity_id
_entity_poly.type
_entity_poly.pdbx_seq_one_letter_code
_entity_poly.pdbx_strand_id
1 'polypeptide(L)'
;MKRKKGFYEAAPVDSSIARQDWMHMMERAGRNGLPLHSRKGSTGLLFSVKILAPILDEGLRHIVLAAIRYSLGRYTYMPSVTVEFTCRNLSCLDAATRSAAVAAISAHLSRYGEQEPYPRVWHSLSRVLTSGEIKEEDRGKESMSILQPPESMERISRQELEHNLDAVLERINRENIGLVITDEGKDDLVLCPASWFNLDYVDDFSCVINCALRYAMRTEDEESAAVVQYLRRHYHLFDEKTLSVAVADLERELTQPIAPLKQPQVWKELQELFQLRLVELRKEASGEEEECHG
;
A
#
# COMPACT_ATOMS: atom_id res chain seq x y z
N MET A 1 24.47 -13.10 -4.07
CA MET A 1 23.77 -11.88 -3.61
C MET A 1 22.70 -12.29 -2.61
N LYS A 2 22.85 -12.00 -1.30
CA LYS A 2 21.78 -12.23 -0.33
C LYS A 2 20.69 -11.19 -0.62
N ARG A 3 19.49 -11.63 -0.99
CA ARG A 3 18.31 -10.75 -1.06
C ARG A 3 18.15 -10.10 0.32
N LYS A 4 18.20 -8.77 0.38
CA LYS A 4 17.85 -8.04 1.60
C LYS A 4 16.37 -8.27 1.87
N LYS A 5 16.06 -8.65 3.09
CA LYS A 5 14.72 -8.97 3.55
C LYS A 5 13.88 -7.70 3.56
N GLY A 6 12.81 -7.67 2.78
CA GLY A 6 11.80 -6.61 2.84
C GLY A 6 11.02 -6.64 4.16
N PHE A 7 10.09 -5.72 4.30
CA PHE A 7 9.23 -5.52 5.48
C PHE A 7 8.64 -6.83 6.05
N TYR A 8 8.38 -7.83 5.19
CA TYR A 8 7.79 -9.13 5.55
C TYR A 8 8.76 -10.31 5.66
N GLU A 9 10.04 -10.10 5.35
CA GLU A 9 11.04 -11.15 5.44
C GLU A 9 11.74 -11.22 6.82
N ALA A 10 11.38 -10.35 7.75
CA ALA A 10 11.83 -10.46 9.13
C ALA A 10 11.23 -11.75 9.72
N ALA A 11 12.08 -12.61 10.30
CA ALA A 11 11.59 -13.78 11.00
C ALA A 11 10.62 -13.31 12.10
N PRO A 12 9.44 -13.95 12.24
CA PRO A 12 8.50 -13.62 13.29
C PRO A 12 9.17 -13.76 14.67
N VAL A 13 8.86 -12.84 15.56
CA VAL A 13 9.37 -12.87 16.93
C VAL A 13 8.35 -13.54 17.83
N ASP A 14 8.79 -14.53 18.57
CA ASP A 14 7.96 -15.19 19.58
C ASP A 14 7.51 -14.20 20.66
N SER A 15 6.25 -14.29 21.09
CA SER A 15 5.66 -13.41 22.10
C SER A 15 6.42 -13.42 23.43
N SER A 16 7.10 -14.51 23.77
CA SER A 16 7.94 -14.58 24.98
C SER A 16 9.20 -13.73 24.86
N ILE A 17 9.82 -13.68 23.67
CA ILE A 17 10.98 -12.83 23.38
C ILE A 17 10.55 -11.37 23.33
N ALA A 18 9.42 -11.09 22.68
CA ALA A 18 8.89 -9.74 22.57
C ALA A 18 8.64 -9.11 23.95
N ARG A 19 8.18 -9.88 24.94
CA ARG A 19 7.97 -9.42 26.31
C ARG A 19 9.27 -9.12 27.07
N GLN A 20 10.36 -9.81 26.75
CA GLN A 20 11.65 -9.60 27.44
C GLN A 20 12.37 -8.33 27.02
N ASP A 21 12.20 -7.91 25.76
CA ASP A 21 12.84 -6.71 25.20
C ASP A 21 11.84 -5.85 24.44
N TRP A 22 10.79 -5.44 25.14
CA TRP A 22 9.68 -4.71 24.54
C TRP A 22 10.09 -3.39 23.90
N MET A 23 11.00 -2.63 24.52
CA MET A 23 11.45 -1.36 23.98
C MET A 23 12.14 -1.51 22.63
N HIS A 24 13.05 -2.46 22.50
CA HIS A 24 13.71 -2.73 21.24
C HIS A 24 12.73 -3.24 20.16
N MET A 25 11.74 -4.02 20.58
CA MET A 25 10.67 -4.51 19.68
C MET A 25 9.84 -3.37 19.13
N MET A 26 9.46 -2.40 19.99
CA MET A 26 8.70 -1.21 19.59
C MET A 26 9.47 -0.35 18.62
N GLU A 27 10.77 -0.14 18.87
CA GLU A 27 11.64 0.61 17.95
C GLU A 27 11.75 -0.07 16.58
N ARG A 28 11.94 -1.38 16.54
CA ARG A 28 11.96 -2.15 15.29
C ARG A 28 10.63 -2.08 14.54
N ALA A 29 9.51 -2.21 15.25
CA ALA A 29 8.19 -2.10 14.67
C ALA A 29 7.93 -0.73 14.06
N GLY A 30 8.39 0.34 14.72
CA GLY A 30 8.26 1.71 14.25
C GLY A 30 9.02 1.99 12.94
N ARG A 31 10.14 1.27 12.71
CA ARG A 31 10.97 1.47 11.51
C ARG A 31 10.50 0.62 10.30
N ASN A 32 10.25 -0.68 10.51
CA ASN A 32 10.11 -1.63 9.40
C ASN A 32 8.91 -2.59 9.55
N GLY A 33 8.10 -2.41 10.57
CA GLY A 33 7.09 -3.39 10.96
C GLY A 33 7.74 -4.66 11.54
N LEU A 34 7.01 -5.34 12.37
CA LEU A 34 7.49 -6.51 13.10
C LEU A 34 6.41 -7.59 13.13
N PRO A 35 6.63 -8.74 12.50
CA PRO A 35 5.77 -9.89 12.68
C PRO A 35 5.97 -10.48 14.08
N LEU A 36 4.87 -10.71 14.79
CA LEU A 36 4.79 -11.32 16.11
C LEU A 36 4.08 -12.67 16.01
N HIS A 37 4.59 -13.66 16.72
CA HIS A 37 3.98 -14.98 16.82
C HIS A 37 3.50 -15.27 18.24
N SER A 38 2.25 -15.73 18.39
CA SER A 38 1.77 -16.31 19.64
C SER A 38 2.29 -17.73 19.81
N ARG A 39 2.30 -18.22 21.05
CA ARG A 39 2.63 -19.63 21.36
C ARG A 39 1.70 -20.64 20.69
N LYS A 40 0.51 -20.23 20.27
CA LYS A 40 -0.47 -21.08 19.58
C LYS A 40 -0.44 -20.93 18.06
N GLY A 41 0.52 -20.16 17.53
CA GLY A 41 0.73 -20.02 16.09
C GLY A 41 -0.01 -18.85 15.42
N SER A 42 -0.78 -18.03 16.17
CA SER A 42 -1.38 -16.82 15.63
C SER A 42 -0.30 -15.79 15.31
N THR A 43 -0.35 -15.18 14.12
CA THR A 43 0.62 -14.18 13.68
C THR A 43 -0.05 -12.83 13.55
N GLY A 44 0.54 -11.81 14.19
CA GLY A 44 0.18 -10.41 14.02
C GLY A 44 1.33 -9.62 13.41
N LEU A 45 1.02 -8.48 12.84
CA LEU A 45 1.97 -7.50 12.35
C LEU A 45 1.86 -6.23 13.17
N LEU A 46 2.97 -5.83 13.80
CA LEU A 46 3.12 -4.60 14.56
C LEU A 46 3.90 -3.58 13.74
N PHE A 47 3.38 -2.38 13.56
CA PHE A 47 4.05 -1.32 12.78
C PHE A 47 3.58 0.07 13.20
N SER A 48 4.33 1.11 12.81
CA SER A 48 3.94 2.49 13.06
C SER A 48 2.66 2.89 12.34
N VAL A 49 1.79 3.64 13.01
CA VAL A 49 0.60 4.27 12.40
C VAL A 49 0.98 5.06 11.14
N LYS A 50 2.15 5.66 11.09
CA LYS A 50 2.63 6.44 9.95
C LYS A 50 2.74 5.61 8.65
N ILE A 51 2.98 4.32 8.75
CA ILE A 51 3.06 3.43 7.57
C ILE A 51 1.70 3.30 6.88
N LEU A 52 0.61 3.48 7.62
CA LEU A 52 -0.73 3.50 7.04
C LEU A 52 -1.08 4.82 6.35
N ALA A 53 -0.33 5.89 6.59
CA ALA A 53 -0.65 7.20 6.07
C ALA A 53 -0.91 7.24 4.55
N PRO A 54 -0.13 6.56 3.68
CA PRO A 54 -0.44 6.53 2.25
C PRO A 54 -1.77 5.85 1.94
N ILE A 55 -2.11 4.78 2.66
CA ILE A 55 -3.31 3.97 2.40
C ILE A 55 -4.57 4.67 2.93
N LEU A 56 -4.42 5.44 4.00
CA LEU A 56 -5.53 6.15 4.65
C LEU A 56 -5.71 7.59 4.13
N ASP A 57 -4.79 8.08 3.30
CA ASP A 57 -4.90 9.39 2.68
C ASP A 57 -6.09 9.42 1.70
N GLU A 58 -6.93 10.43 1.80
CA GLU A 58 -8.05 10.65 0.87
C GLU A 58 -7.58 10.70 -0.60
N GLY A 59 -6.33 11.12 -0.84
CA GLY A 59 -5.71 11.10 -2.17
C GLY A 59 -5.55 9.71 -2.79
N LEU A 60 -5.63 8.63 -1.99
CA LEU A 60 -5.58 7.25 -2.50
C LEU A 60 -6.68 7.00 -3.54
N ARG A 61 -7.84 7.60 -3.39
CA ARG A 61 -8.94 7.50 -4.38
C ARG A 61 -8.52 7.93 -5.78
N HIS A 62 -7.75 9.02 -5.89
CA HIS A 62 -7.22 9.51 -7.17
C HIS A 62 -6.15 8.56 -7.73
N ILE A 63 -5.31 7.99 -6.87
CA ILE A 63 -4.33 6.95 -7.25
C ILE A 63 -5.05 5.75 -7.86
N VAL A 64 -6.09 5.24 -7.20
CA VAL A 64 -6.87 4.09 -7.67
C VAL A 64 -7.56 4.41 -8.99
N LEU A 65 -8.22 5.57 -9.11
CA LEU A 65 -8.91 5.97 -10.33
C LEU A 65 -7.95 6.13 -11.52
N ALA A 66 -6.80 6.79 -11.30
CA ALA A 66 -5.76 6.93 -12.30
C ALA A 66 -5.18 5.56 -12.72
N ALA A 67 -4.95 4.66 -11.77
CA ALA A 67 -4.48 3.30 -12.05
C ALA A 67 -5.50 2.48 -12.85
N ILE A 68 -6.79 2.57 -12.53
CA ILE A 68 -7.87 1.94 -13.32
C ILE A 68 -7.86 2.48 -14.75
N ARG A 69 -7.84 3.81 -14.93
CA ARG A 69 -7.80 4.44 -16.26
C ARG A 69 -6.56 4.05 -17.05
N TYR A 70 -5.40 3.94 -16.40
CA TYR A 70 -4.19 3.47 -17.05
C TYR A 70 -4.27 2.01 -17.46
N SER A 71 -4.82 1.15 -16.60
CA SER A 71 -4.88 -0.29 -16.80
C SER A 71 -5.91 -0.72 -17.85
N LEU A 72 -6.92 0.12 -18.12
CA LEU A 72 -7.90 -0.13 -19.17
C LEU A 72 -7.21 -0.24 -20.54
N GLY A 73 -7.49 -1.30 -21.29
CA GLY A 73 -6.88 -1.58 -22.59
C GLY A 73 -5.41 -2.02 -22.56
N ARG A 74 -4.85 -2.36 -21.40
CA ARG A 74 -3.49 -2.89 -21.30
C ARG A 74 -3.49 -4.43 -21.26
N TYR A 75 -2.65 -5.03 -22.11
CA TYR A 75 -2.55 -6.49 -22.30
C TYR A 75 -1.55 -7.12 -21.32
N THR A 76 -1.59 -6.73 -20.04
CA THR A 76 -0.67 -7.22 -19.01
C THR A 76 -1.45 -7.73 -17.80
N TYR A 77 -0.79 -8.36 -16.84
CA TYR A 77 -1.39 -8.75 -15.56
C TYR A 77 -1.85 -7.56 -14.68
N MET A 78 -1.47 -6.34 -15.04
CA MET A 78 -1.82 -5.12 -14.31
C MET A 78 -3.32 -4.90 -14.07
N PRO A 79 -4.25 -5.27 -14.99
CA PRO A 79 -5.68 -5.21 -14.69
C PRO A 79 -6.07 -6.01 -13.46
N SER A 80 -5.58 -7.24 -13.31
CA SER A 80 -5.88 -8.08 -12.15
C SER A 80 -5.38 -7.46 -10.86
N VAL A 81 -4.14 -6.99 -10.85
CA VAL A 81 -3.53 -6.30 -9.69
C VAL A 81 -4.32 -5.06 -9.29
N THR A 82 -4.67 -4.22 -10.28
CA THR A 82 -5.47 -3.02 -10.02
C THR A 82 -6.84 -3.36 -9.45
N VAL A 83 -7.48 -4.42 -9.96
CA VAL A 83 -8.79 -4.88 -9.48
C VAL A 83 -8.68 -5.39 -8.05
N GLU A 84 -7.72 -6.25 -7.75
CA GLU A 84 -7.51 -6.80 -6.41
C GLU A 84 -7.23 -5.69 -5.39
N PHE A 85 -6.31 -4.78 -5.71
CA PHE A 85 -6.04 -3.64 -4.85
C PHE A 85 -7.28 -2.76 -4.63
N THR A 86 -8.04 -2.45 -5.69
CA THR A 86 -9.28 -1.66 -5.60
C THR A 86 -10.30 -2.34 -4.70
N CYS A 87 -10.50 -3.65 -4.86
CA CYS A 87 -11.43 -4.41 -4.03
C CYS A 87 -11.02 -4.41 -2.55
N ARG A 88 -9.73 -4.59 -2.25
CA ARG A 88 -9.19 -4.57 -0.88
C ARG A 88 -9.39 -3.21 -0.20
N ASN A 89 -9.35 -2.12 -0.97
CA ASN A 89 -9.46 -0.75 -0.47
C ASN A 89 -10.82 -0.10 -0.79
N LEU A 90 -11.84 -0.89 -1.05
CA LEU A 90 -13.16 -0.39 -1.47
C LEU A 90 -13.79 0.59 -0.47
N SER A 91 -13.53 0.40 0.83
CA SER A 91 -13.99 1.29 1.90
C SER A 91 -13.37 2.69 1.85
N CYS A 92 -12.18 2.82 1.25
CA CYS A 92 -11.47 4.10 1.09
C CYS A 92 -11.99 4.90 -0.12
N LEU A 93 -12.87 4.32 -0.95
CA LEU A 93 -13.39 4.96 -2.16
C LEU A 93 -14.77 5.55 -1.88
N ASP A 94 -14.89 6.85 -2.04
CA ASP A 94 -16.18 7.55 -1.95
C ASP A 94 -17.09 7.22 -3.15
N ALA A 95 -18.36 7.61 -3.05
CA ALA A 95 -19.36 7.35 -4.09
C ALA A 95 -19.01 8.02 -5.43
N ALA A 96 -18.39 9.19 -5.40
CA ALA A 96 -18.01 9.94 -6.60
C ALA A 96 -16.90 9.20 -7.35
N THR A 97 -15.87 8.77 -6.64
CA THR A 97 -14.76 7.98 -7.20
C THR A 97 -15.24 6.65 -7.77
N ARG A 98 -16.10 5.93 -7.04
CA ARG A 98 -16.69 4.67 -7.54
C ARG A 98 -17.49 4.90 -8.82
N SER A 99 -18.33 5.94 -8.86
CA SER A 99 -19.10 6.29 -10.06
C SER A 99 -18.21 6.66 -11.24
N ALA A 100 -17.15 7.44 -11.03
CA ALA A 100 -16.19 7.80 -12.06
C ALA A 100 -15.44 6.58 -12.61
N ALA A 101 -15.04 5.64 -11.75
CA ALA A 101 -14.42 4.38 -12.16
C ALA A 101 -15.38 3.51 -12.99
N VAL A 102 -16.62 3.35 -12.55
CA VAL A 102 -17.66 2.62 -13.31
C VAL A 102 -17.89 3.26 -14.67
N ALA A 103 -17.97 4.59 -14.73
CA ALA A 103 -18.14 5.31 -16.00
C ALA A 103 -16.96 5.08 -16.95
N ALA A 104 -15.71 5.13 -16.44
CA ALA A 104 -14.51 4.86 -17.23
C ALA A 104 -14.49 3.42 -17.77
N ILE A 105 -14.82 2.43 -16.93
CA ILE A 105 -14.90 1.03 -17.32
C ILE A 105 -15.99 0.84 -18.39
N SER A 106 -17.18 1.39 -18.16
CA SER A 106 -18.31 1.27 -19.10
C SER A 106 -18.00 1.90 -20.45
N ALA A 107 -17.41 3.08 -20.48
CA ALA A 107 -16.99 3.75 -21.71
C ALA A 107 -15.94 2.91 -22.47
N HIS A 108 -14.99 2.32 -21.77
CA HIS A 108 -13.97 1.46 -22.35
C HIS A 108 -14.60 0.19 -22.95
N LEU A 109 -15.41 -0.52 -22.19
CA LEU A 109 -16.08 -1.75 -22.65
C LEU A 109 -17.03 -1.48 -23.82
N SER A 110 -17.74 -0.33 -23.82
CA SER A 110 -18.60 0.07 -24.94
C SER A 110 -17.81 0.35 -26.22
N ARG A 111 -16.57 0.86 -26.08
CA ARG A 111 -15.71 1.19 -27.22
C ARG A 111 -15.02 -0.03 -27.82
N TYR A 112 -14.52 -0.93 -26.96
CA TYR A 112 -13.67 -2.04 -27.39
C TYR A 112 -14.37 -3.41 -27.37
N GLY A 113 -15.44 -3.56 -26.57
CA GLY A 113 -16.28 -4.74 -26.56
C GLY A 113 -15.51 -6.06 -26.49
N GLU A 114 -15.70 -6.90 -27.51
CA GLU A 114 -15.04 -8.20 -27.63
C GLU A 114 -13.52 -8.11 -27.85
N GLN A 115 -12.99 -6.95 -28.23
CA GLN A 115 -11.54 -6.73 -28.40
C GLN A 115 -10.83 -6.50 -27.07
N GLU A 116 -11.58 -6.27 -25.99
CA GLU A 116 -11.00 -6.17 -24.66
C GLU A 116 -10.51 -7.55 -24.20
N PRO A 117 -9.22 -7.70 -23.85
CA PRO A 117 -8.66 -9.02 -23.48
C PRO A 117 -9.18 -9.55 -22.14
N TYR A 118 -9.62 -8.66 -21.26
CA TYR A 118 -10.08 -9.00 -19.90
C TYR A 118 -11.46 -8.46 -19.55
N PRO A 119 -12.48 -8.62 -20.41
CA PRO A 119 -13.78 -7.99 -20.18
C PRO A 119 -14.45 -8.46 -18.89
N ARG A 120 -14.25 -9.73 -18.51
CA ARG A 120 -14.81 -10.29 -17.27
C ARG A 120 -14.23 -9.63 -16.02
N VAL A 121 -12.93 -9.31 -16.04
CA VAL A 121 -12.23 -8.63 -14.92
C VAL A 121 -12.85 -7.25 -14.70
N TRP A 122 -13.05 -6.49 -15.77
CA TRP A 122 -13.64 -5.15 -15.69
C TRP A 122 -15.13 -5.17 -15.36
N HIS A 123 -15.89 -6.14 -15.85
CA HIS A 123 -17.29 -6.33 -15.45
C HIS A 123 -17.41 -6.67 -13.96
N SER A 124 -16.52 -7.52 -13.43
CA SER A 124 -16.49 -7.85 -12.01
C SER A 124 -16.19 -6.62 -11.16
N LEU A 125 -15.16 -5.84 -11.52
CA LEU A 125 -14.84 -4.61 -10.81
C LEU A 125 -15.99 -3.60 -10.86
N SER A 126 -16.60 -3.39 -12.03
CA SER A 126 -17.74 -2.48 -12.18
C SER A 126 -18.91 -2.89 -11.27
N ARG A 127 -19.19 -4.18 -11.16
CA ARG A 127 -20.21 -4.71 -10.25
C ARG A 127 -19.85 -4.42 -8.77
N VAL A 128 -18.63 -4.73 -8.36
CA VAL A 128 -18.16 -4.48 -6.99
C VAL A 128 -18.22 -3.00 -6.63
N LEU A 129 -17.76 -2.12 -7.52
CA LEU A 129 -17.82 -0.67 -7.32
C LEU A 129 -19.27 -0.15 -7.20
N THR A 130 -20.20 -0.76 -7.92
CA THR A 130 -21.61 -0.37 -7.90
C THR A 130 -22.35 -0.89 -6.68
N SER A 131 -22.17 -2.16 -6.33
CA SER A 131 -22.89 -2.80 -5.22
C SER A 131 -22.26 -2.50 -3.85
N GLY A 132 -20.96 -2.21 -3.82
CA GLY A 132 -20.19 -2.15 -2.58
C GLY A 132 -19.92 -3.52 -1.95
N GLU A 133 -20.32 -4.61 -2.62
CA GLU A 133 -20.19 -5.98 -2.11
C GLU A 133 -19.18 -6.79 -2.92
N ILE A 134 -18.30 -7.46 -2.23
CA ILE A 134 -17.33 -8.40 -2.81
C ILE A 134 -17.90 -9.81 -2.62
N LYS A 135 -18.29 -10.46 -3.71
CA LYS A 135 -18.74 -11.85 -3.68
C LYS A 135 -17.55 -12.80 -3.52
N GLU A 136 -17.82 -14.02 -3.06
CA GLU A 136 -16.80 -15.04 -2.87
C GLU A 136 -16.04 -15.38 -4.16
N GLU A 137 -16.71 -15.31 -5.31
CA GLU A 137 -16.12 -15.47 -6.64
C GLU A 137 -15.16 -14.34 -7.06
N ASP A 138 -15.29 -13.14 -6.46
CA ASP A 138 -14.40 -11.99 -6.67
C ASP A 138 -13.20 -12.00 -5.70
N ARG A 139 -13.29 -12.81 -4.66
CA ARG A 139 -12.21 -13.00 -3.69
C ARG A 139 -11.21 -13.97 -4.30
N GLY A 140 -9.95 -13.52 -4.44
CA GLY A 140 -8.87 -14.48 -4.66
C GLY A 140 -8.86 -15.56 -3.57
N LYS A 141 -8.04 -16.58 -3.71
CA LYS A 141 -7.97 -17.74 -2.78
C LYS A 141 -7.68 -17.37 -1.32
N GLU A 142 -7.32 -16.13 -1.04
CA GLU A 142 -7.07 -15.60 0.29
C GLU A 142 -8.16 -14.60 0.69
N SER A 143 -8.60 -14.68 1.95
CA SER A 143 -9.59 -13.76 2.53
C SER A 143 -9.09 -12.32 2.40
N MET A 144 -9.78 -11.52 1.57
CA MET A 144 -9.48 -10.10 1.46
C MET A 144 -9.95 -9.39 2.73
N SER A 145 -8.99 -8.96 3.54
CA SER A 145 -9.25 -8.14 4.71
C SER A 145 -9.42 -6.69 4.28
N ILE A 146 -10.52 -6.08 4.71
CA ILE A 146 -10.74 -4.64 4.50
C ILE A 146 -9.90 -3.92 5.56
N LEU A 147 -9.03 -3.02 5.10
CA LEU A 147 -8.26 -2.18 6.01
C LEU A 147 -9.19 -1.25 6.78
N GLN A 148 -9.03 -1.25 8.10
CA GLN A 148 -9.76 -0.35 8.97
C GLN A 148 -8.92 0.92 9.21
N PRO A 149 -9.50 2.13 9.15
CA PRO A 149 -8.77 3.34 9.51
C PRO A 149 -8.49 3.35 11.02
N PRO A 150 -7.31 3.84 11.46
CA PRO A 150 -6.90 3.84 12.87
C PRO A 150 -7.95 4.51 13.80
N GLU A 151 -8.70 5.49 13.31
CA GLU A 151 -9.74 6.19 14.07
C GLU A 151 -10.89 5.24 14.47
N SER A 152 -11.16 4.22 13.66
CA SER A 152 -12.19 3.20 13.91
C SER A 152 -11.69 1.98 14.68
N MET A 153 -10.37 1.86 14.88
CA MET A 153 -9.79 0.75 15.62
C MET A 153 -9.94 0.94 17.12
N GLU A 154 -10.12 -0.16 17.83
CA GLU A 154 -10.07 -0.18 19.30
C GLU A 154 -8.65 0.18 19.77
N ARG A 155 -8.58 0.89 20.90
CA ARG A 155 -7.31 1.27 21.50
C ARG A 155 -6.98 0.36 22.67
N ILE A 156 -5.73 -0.08 22.71
CA ILE A 156 -5.17 -0.89 23.79
C ILE A 156 -3.91 -0.19 24.31
N SER A 157 -3.74 -0.16 25.62
CA SER A 157 -2.50 0.39 26.19
C SER A 157 -1.32 -0.55 25.94
N ARG A 158 -0.13 0.03 25.84
CA ARG A 158 1.11 -0.72 25.74
C ARG A 158 1.25 -1.74 26.88
N GLN A 159 0.93 -1.35 28.11
CA GLN A 159 1.01 -2.24 29.28
C GLN A 159 0.06 -3.45 29.15
N GLU A 160 -1.15 -3.21 28.69
CA GLU A 160 -2.14 -4.28 28.49
C GLU A 160 -1.68 -5.24 27.39
N LEU A 161 -1.15 -4.71 26.29
CA LEU A 161 -0.59 -5.54 25.22
C LEU A 161 0.58 -6.39 25.70
N GLU A 162 1.51 -5.80 26.44
CA GLU A 162 2.70 -6.49 26.97
C GLU A 162 2.31 -7.67 27.88
N HIS A 163 1.29 -7.48 28.74
CA HIS A 163 0.81 -8.52 29.63
C HIS A 163 0.03 -9.64 28.91
N ASN A 164 -0.75 -9.28 27.87
CA ASN A 164 -1.72 -10.18 27.26
C ASN A 164 -1.43 -10.48 25.78
N LEU A 165 -0.18 -10.32 25.32
CA LEU A 165 0.19 -10.38 23.90
C LEU A 165 -0.36 -11.63 23.17
N ASP A 166 -0.25 -12.83 23.75
CA ASP A 166 -0.76 -14.06 23.13
C ASP A 166 -2.29 -14.00 22.93
N ALA A 167 -3.03 -13.57 23.94
CA ALA A 167 -4.50 -13.47 23.87
C ALA A 167 -4.94 -12.39 22.87
N VAL A 168 -4.20 -11.29 22.80
CA VAL A 168 -4.45 -10.20 21.82
C VAL A 168 -4.18 -10.71 20.41
N LEU A 169 -3.06 -11.40 20.15
CA LEU A 169 -2.76 -11.99 18.84
C LEU A 169 -3.82 -13.00 18.39
N GLU A 170 -4.33 -13.82 19.29
CA GLU A 170 -5.43 -14.72 18.99
C GLU A 170 -6.73 -13.98 18.68
N ARG A 171 -7.03 -12.93 19.45
CA ARG A 171 -8.22 -12.11 19.25
C ARG A 171 -8.23 -11.41 17.89
N ILE A 172 -7.16 -10.69 17.53
CA ILE A 172 -7.09 -9.97 16.26
C ILE A 172 -7.24 -10.88 15.04
N ASN A 173 -6.68 -12.10 15.10
CA ASN A 173 -6.83 -13.09 14.04
C ASN A 173 -8.23 -13.68 13.96
N ARG A 174 -8.84 -14.03 15.11
CA ARG A 174 -10.19 -14.60 15.17
C ARG A 174 -11.25 -13.59 14.71
N GLU A 175 -11.13 -12.34 15.14
CA GLU A 175 -12.10 -11.27 14.87
C GLU A 175 -11.76 -10.48 13.60
N ASN A 176 -10.59 -10.72 13.03
CA ASN A 176 -10.04 -10.00 11.86
C ASN A 176 -10.06 -8.46 12.04
N ILE A 177 -9.58 -7.99 13.20
CA ILE A 177 -9.56 -6.58 13.58
C ILE A 177 -8.14 -6.06 13.78
N GLY A 178 -7.95 -4.74 13.58
CA GLY A 178 -6.75 -4.02 13.98
C GLY A 178 -6.95 -3.33 15.33
N LEU A 179 -5.87 -3.15 16.07
CA LEU A 179 -5.81 -2.42 17.33
C LEU A 179 -4.78 -1.31 17.23
N VAL A 180 -5.14 -0.12 17.73
CA VAL A 180 -4.17 0.97 17.93
C VAL A 180 -3.56 0.82 19.31
N ILE A 181 -2.23 0.80 19.37
CA ILE A 181 -1.49 0.74 20.62
C ILE A 181 -1.14 2.16 21.03
N THR A 182 -1.55 2.51 22.25
CA THR A 182 -1.28 3.82 22.83
C THR A 182 -0.17 3.72 23.87
N ASP A 183 0.81 4.62 23.76
CA ASP A 183 1.83 4.84 24.79
C ASP A 183 1.72 6.27 25.29
N GLU A 184 1.60 6.46 26.62
CA GLU A 184 1.38 7.77 27.25
C GLU A 184 0.25 8.60 26.62
N GLY A 185 -0.81 7.93 26.14
CA GLY A 185 -1.99 8.57 25.53
C GLY A 185 -1.78 9.02 24.07
N LYS A 186 -0.69 8.64 23.42
CA LYS A 186 -0.45 8.88 22.00
C LYS A 186 -0.62 7.58 21.21
N ASP A 187 -1.31 7.68 20.08
CA ASP A 187 -1.40 6.60 19.12
C ASP A 187 -0.04 6.45 18.41
N ASP A 188 0.65 5.34 18.59
CA ASP A 188 2.01 5.15 18.08
C ASP A 188 2.12 4.00 17.10
N LEU A 189 1.54 2.85 17.44
CA LEU A 189 1.63 1.64 16.63
C LEU A 189 0.25 1.05 16.35
N VAL A 190 0.19 0.24 15.29
CA VAL A 190 -0.96 -0.62 14.97
C VAL A 190 -0.52 -2.07 15.04
N LEU A 191 -1.35 -2.89 15.67
CA LEU A 191 -1.26 -4.34 15.64
C LEU A 191 -2.45 -4.90 14.87
N CYS A 192 -2.21 -5.65 13.80
CA CYS A 192 -3.26 -6.25 12.99
C CYS A 192 -2.91 -7.70 12.60
N PRO A 193 -3.86 -8.48 12.09
CA PRO A 193 -3.54 -9.77 11.49
C PRO A 193 -2.49 -9.64 10.39
N ALA A 194 -1.53 -10.56 10.33
CA ALA A 194 -0.50 -10.55 9.30
C ALA A 194 -1.09 -10.67 7.87
N SER A 195 -2.28 -11.24 7.74
CA SER A 195 -3.02 -11.36 6.48
C SER A 195 -3.46 -10.03 5.87
N TRP A 196 -3.50 -8.94 6.66
CA TRP A 196 -3.85 -7.62 6.12
C TRP A 196 -2.80 -7.07 5.17
N PHE A 197 -1.53 -7.38 5.45
CA PHE A 197 -0.39 -6.91 4.67
C PHE A 197 0.50 -8.10 4.29
N ASN A 198 0.02 -8.92 3.37
CA ASN A 198 0.85 -9.93 2.75
C ASN A 198 1.79 -9.31 1.69
N LEU A 199 2.74 -10.10 1.21
CA LEU A 199 3.68 -9.65 0.15
C LEU A 199 2.93 -9.18 -1.10
N ASP A 200 1.83 -9.83 -1.44
CA ASP A 200 1.03 -9.49 -2.61
C ASP A 200 0.42 -8.09 -2.47
N TYR A 201 -0.04 -7.71 -1.25
CA TYR A 201 -0.57 -6.37 -1.02
C TYR A 201 0.45 -5.26 -1.27
N VAL A 202 1.69 -5.45 -0.81
CA VAL A 202 2.77 -4.46 -1.01
C VAL A 202 3.14 -4.36 -2.48
N ASP A 203 3.22 -5.50 -3.16
CA ASP A 203 3.48 -5.57 -4.59
C ASP A 203 2.34 -4.94 -5.39
N ASP A 204 1.08 -5.17 -5.01
CA ASP A 204 -0.10 -4.57 -5.61
C ASP A 204 -0.11 -3.05 -5.44
N PHE A 205 0.20 -2.56 -4.24
CA PHE A 205 0.31 -1.13 -3.97
C PHE A 205 1.39 -0.48 -4.84
N SER A 206 2.57 -1.09 -4.92
CA SER A 206 3.66 -0.64 -5.79
C SER A 206 3.23 -0.57 -7.26
N CYS A 207 2.54 -1.59 -7.76
CA CYS A 207 2.01 -1.61 -9.12
C CYS A 207 0.98 -0.51 -9.35
N VAL A 208 0.08 -0.28 -8.41
CA VAL A 208 -0.98 0.75 -8.51
C VAL A 208 -0.37 2.15 -8.53
N ILE A 209 0.61 2.42 -7.67
CA ILE A 209 1.37 3.69 -7.67
C ILE A 209 2.02 3.93 -9.03
N ASN A 210 2.68 2.92 -9.60
CA ASN A 210 3.34 3.04 -10.90
C ASN A 210 2.34 3.19 -12.06
N CYS A 211 1.18 2.54 -12.00
CA CYS A 211 0.11 2.76 -12.97
C CYS A 211 -0.42 4.19 -12.91
N ALA A 212 -0.67 4.72 -11.71
CA ALA A 212 -1.13 6.09 -11.50
C ALA A 212 -0.11 7.12 -11.99
N LEU A 213 1.19 6.90 -11.69
CA LEU A 213 2.28 7.74 -12.20
C LEU A 213 2.30 7.78 -13.74
N ARG A 214 2.23 6.63 -14.40
CA ARG A 214 2.21 6.53 -15.87
C ARG A 214 0.98 7.19 -16.49
N TYR A 215 -0.17 7.13 -15.82
CA TYR A 215 -1.35 7.87 -16.23
C TYR A 215 -1.11 9.37 -16.15
N ALA A 216 -0.65 9.85 -15.00
CA ALA A 216 -0.46 11.26 -14.72
C ALA A 216 0.58 11.93 -15.64
N MET A 217 1.64 11.21 -16.03
CA MET A 217 2.64 11.74 -16.98
C MET A 217 2.07 12.07 -18.38
N ARG A 218 0.91 11.51 -18.72
CA ARG A 218 0.32 11.61 -20.08
C ARG A 218 -0.97 12.42 -20.12
N THR A 219 -1.47 12.84 -19.00
CA THR A 219 -2.74 13.55 -18.86
C THR A 219 -2.53 14.85 -18.06
N GLU A 220 -3.44 15.81 -18.24
CA GLU A 220 -3.49 17.08 -17.49
C GLU A 220 -4.90 17.26 -16.95
N ASP A 221 -5.35 16.33 -16.14
CA ASP A 221 -6.64 16.38 -15.48
C ASP A 221 -6.49 16.50 -13.97
N GLU A 222 -7.61 16.55 -13.27
CA GLU A 222 -7.63 16.68 -11.82
C GLU A 222 -6.96 15.48 -11.13
N GLU A 223 -7.14 14.28 -11.66
CA GLU A 223 -6.49 13.08 -11.14
C GLU A 223 -4.98 13.14 -11.28
N SER A 224 -4.48 13.65 -12.41
CA SER A 224 -3.03 13.79 -12.61
C SER A 224 -2.40 14.73 -11.60
N ALA A 225 -3.03 15.87 -11.32
CA ALA A 225 -2.58 16.82 -10.30
C ALA A 225 -2.62 16.18 -8.90
N ALA A 226 -3.69 15.47 -8.57
CA ALA A 226 -3.85 14.77 -7.30
C ALA A 226 -2.81 13.65 -7.12
N VAL A 227 -2.49 12.89 -8.18
CA VAL A 227 -1.43 11.88 -8.18
C VAL A 227 -0.08 12.52 -7.83
N VAL A 228 0.29 13.62 -8.48
CA VAL A 228 1.54 14.31 -8.17
C VAL A 228 1.60 14.78 -6.71
N GLN A 229 0.52 15.36 -6.20
CA GLN A 229 0.44 15.79 -4.80
C GLN A 229 0.56 14.62 -3.83
N TYR A 230 -0.12 13.52 -4.10
CA TYR A 230 -0.03 12.30 -3.31
C TYR A 230 1.39 11.74 -3.29
N LEU A 231 2.03 11.60 -4.44
CA LEU A 231 3.38 11.09 -4.56
C LEU A 231 4.39 11.99 -3.81
N ARG A 232 4.28 13.31 -3.92
CA ARG A 232 5.13 14.26 -3.17
C ARG A 232 4.91 14.20 -1.66
N ARG A 233 3.72 13.86 -1.21
CA ARG A 233 3.39 13.73 0.21
C ARG A 233 3.95 12.46 0.83
N HIS A 234 3.93 11.36 0.10
CA HIS A 234 4.17 10.03 0.65
C HIS A 234 5.44 9.32 0.15
N TYR A 235 6.22 9.89 -0.77
CA TYR A 235 7.40 9.23 -1.35
C TYR A 235 8.39 8.71 -0.31
N HIS A 236 8.51 9.40 0.82
CA HIS A 236 9.41 9.05 1.92
C HIS A 236 8.98 7.76 2.67
N LEU A 237 7.73 7.31 2.47
CA LEU A 237 7.18 6.08 3.04
C LEU A 237 7.20 4.91 2.06
N PHE A 238 7.57 5.15 0.80
CA PHE A 238 7.64 4.09 -0.20
C PHE A 238 8.91 3.26 -0.03
N ASP A 239 8.78 1.97 -0.29
CA ASP A 239 9.90 1.04 -0.24
C ASP A 239 10.85 1.21 -1.45
N GLU A 240 12.04 0.59 -1.34
CA GLU A 240 13.07 0.66 -2.39
C GLU A 240 12.55 0.14 -3.74
N LYS A 241 11.71 -0.89 -3.74
CA LYS A 241 11.14 -1.50 -4.96
C LYS A 241 10.21 -0.52 -5.67
N THR A 242 9.27 0.07 -4.94
CA THR A 242 8.32 1.06 -5.48
C THR A 242 9.05 2.25 -6.09
N LEU A 243 10.00 2.83 -5.34
CA LEU A 243 10.78 3.98 -5.80
C LEU A 243 11.68 3.63 -6.99
N SER A 244 12.33 2.46 -6.98
CA SER A 244 13.21 2.05 -8.09
C SER A 244 12.46 1.90 -9.40
N VAL A 245 11.26 1.31 -9.37
CA VAL A 245 10.41 1.19 -10.56
C VAL A 245 9.92 2.57 -11.03
N ALA A 246 9.49 3.41 -10.08
CA ALA A 246 9.03 4.77 -10.41
C ALA A 246 10.15 5.63 -11.04
N VAL A 247 11.36 5.58 -10.48
CA VAL A 247 12.53 6.29 -11.05
C VAL A 247 12.86 5.78 -12.45
N ALA A 248 12.87 4.47 -12.66
CA ALA A 248 13.14 3.89 -13.98
C ALA A 248 12.08 4.30 -15.02
N ASP A 249 10.80 4.37 -14.62
CA ASP A 249 9.72 4.83 -15.49
C ASP A 249 9.86 6.32 -15.82
N LEU A 250 10.15 7.15 -14.83
CA LEU A 250 10.37 8.58 -15.02
C LEU A 250 11.58 8.83 -15.94
N GLU A 251 12.70 8.15 -15.71
CA GLU A 251 13.91 8.27 -16.53
C GLU A 251 13.63 7.90 -17.97
N ARG A 252 12.96 6.78 -18.21
CA ARG A 252 12.59 6.34 -19.56
C ARG A 252 11.71 7.37 -20.27
N GLU A 253 10.65 7.84 -19.62
CA GLU A 253 9.71 8.78 -20.23
C GLU A 253 10.31 10.18 -20.42
N LEU A 254 11.24 10.62 -19.56
CA LEU A 254 11.94 11.89 -19.71
C LEU A 254 13.01 11.87 -20.80
N THR A 255 13.66 10.71 -21.03
CA THR A 255 14.72 10.57 -22.03
C THR A 255 14.20 10.15 -23.40
N GLN A 256 13.19 9.27 -23.42
CA GLN A 256 12.62 8.70 -24.65
C GLN A 256 11.08 8.64 -24.55
N PRO A 257 10.41 9.79 -24.56
CA PRO A 257 8.97 9.80 -24.39
C PRO A 257 8.26 9.13 -25.58
N ILE A 258 7.38 8.18 -25.29
CA ILE A 258 6.52 7.55 -26.31
C ILE A 258 5.52 8.58 -26.87
N ALA A 259 5.13 9.55 -26.05
CA ALA A 259 4.30 10.70 -26.41
C ALA A 259 4.80 11.93 -25.65
N PRO A 260 4.50 13.15 -26.12
CA PRO A 260 4.89 14.36 -25.42
C PRO A 260 4.45 14.34 -23.97
N LEU A 261 5.41 14.44 -23.05
CA LEU A 261 5.13 14.54 -21.62
C LEU A 261 4.43 15.84 -21.30
N LYS A 262 3.41 15.74 -20.48
CA LYS A 262 2.80 16.92 -19.88
C LYS A 262 3.62 17.36 -18.67
N GLN A 263 3.88 18.68 -18.58
CA GLN A 263 4.61 19.30 -17.46
C GLN A 263 5.96 18.60 -17.11
N PRO A 264 6.90 18.47 -18.04
CA PRO A 264 8.12 17.68 -17.84
C PRO A 264 8.97 18.12 -16.65
N GLN A 265 8.87 19.39 -16.24
CA GLN A 265 9.59 19.90 -15.07
C GLN A 265 9.10 19.27 -13.77
N VAL A 266 7.79 19.05 -13.63
CA VAL A 266 7.20 18.39 -12.46
C VAL A 266 7.74 16.97 -12.31
N TRP A 267 7.91 16.26 -13.43
CA TRP A 267 8.42 14.88 -13.42
C TRP A 267 9.91 14.80 -13.12
N LYS A 268 10.70 15.78 -13.53
CA LYS A 268 12.12 15.89 -13.13
C LYS A 268 12.26 16.12 -11.64
N GLU A 269 11.50 17.04 -11.07
CA GLU A 269 11.49 17.29 -9.62
C GLU A 269 11.09 16.04 -8.83
N LEU A 270 10.07 15.30 -9.29
CA LEU A 270 9.63 14.08 -8.65
C LEU A 270 10.70 12.97 -8.74
N GLN A 271 11.37 12.86 -9.89
CA GLN A 271 12.48 11.94 -10.09
C GLN A 271 13.63 12.22 -9.11
N GLU A 272 14.01 13.49 -8.97
CA GLU A 272 15.05 13.91 -8.03
C GLU A 272 14.71 13.54 -6.58
N LEU A 273 13.46 13.79 -6.15
CA LEU A 273 12.98 13.41 -4.82
C LEU A 273 13.06 11.89 -4.59
N PHE A 274 12.62 11.11 -5.56
CA PHE A 274 12.65 9.65 -5.47
C PHE A 274 14.08 9.10 -5.46
N GLN A 275 14.99 9.68 -6.26
CA GLN A 275 16.40 9.29 -6.28
C GLN A 275 17.08 9.59 -4.94
N LEU A 276 16.82 10.76 -4.34
CA LEU A 276 17.34 11.11 -3.01
C LEU A 276 16.89 10.08 -1.97
N ARG A 277 15.60 9.76 -1.93
CA ARG A 277 15.08 8.78 -0.98
C ARG A 277 15.66 7.36 -1.21
N LEU A 278 15.87 6.96 -2.46
CA LEU A 278 16.53 5.69 -2.77
C LEU A 278 17.96 5.63 -2.24
N VAL A 279 18.70 6.73 -2.32
CA VAL A 279 20.06 6.80 -1.77
C VAL A 279 20.02 6.66 -0.24
N GLU A 280 19.09 7.35 0.43
CA GLU A 280 18.90 7.23 1.88
C GLU A 280 18.57 5.78 2.29
N LEU A 281 17.59 5.15 1.66
CA LEU A 281 17.20 3.76 1.94
C LEU A 281 18.37 2.77 1.75
N ARG A 282 19.23 3.01 0.75
CA ARG A 282 20.41 2.18 0.52
C ARG A 282 21.48 2.39 1.56
N LYS A 283 21.68 3.62 2.05
CA LYS A 283 22.59 3.92 3.18
C LYS A 283 22.07 3.28 4.46
N GLU A 284 20.80 3.50 4.81
CA GLU A 284 20.16 2.85 5.96
C GLU A 284 20.32 1.33 5.93
N ALA A 285 20.25 0.74 4.74
CA ALA A 285 20.38 -0.69 4.53
C ALA A 285 21.85 -1.19 4.57
N SER A 286 22.84 -0.34 4.28
CA SER A 286 24.28 -0.70 4.33
C SER A 286 24.87 -0.62 5.72
N GLY A 287 24.17 -0.01 6.69
CA GLY A 287 24.67 0.19 8.05
C GLY A 287 25.72 1.31 8.14
N GLU A 288 25.83 2.15 7.10
CA GLU A 288 26.61 3.38 7.16
C GLU A 288 25.83 4.44 7.96
N GLU A 289 25.66 4.19 9.27
CA GLU A 289 25.38 5.27 10.21
C GLU A 289 26.64 6.14 10.23
N GLU A 290 26.53 7.38 9.77
CA GLU A 290 27.53 8.40 10.04
C GLU A 290 27.69 8.44 11.57
N GLU A 291 28.77 7.88 12.09
CA GLU A 291 29.30 8.28 13.39
C GLU A 291 29.48 9.80 13.30
N CYS A 292 28.51 10.54 13.76
CA CYS A 292 28.69 11.94 14.10
C CYS A 292 29.72 12.03 15.20
N HIS A 293 30.98 12.01 14.81
CA HIS A 293 32.07 12.44 15.64
C HIS A 293 32.02 13.97 15.74
N GLY A 294 31.51 14.47 16.83
CA GLY A 294 31.47 15.87 17.21
C GLY A 294 31.51 15.97 18.71
#